data_0aab9aca4ee6a530410d248e007a68a7
#
_entry.id   0aab9aca4ee6a530410d248e007a68a7
#
_cell.length_a   1.000
_cell.length_b   1.000
_cell.length_c   1.000
_cell.angle_alpha   90.00
_cell.angle_beta   90.00
_cell.angle_gamma   90.00
#
_symmetry.space_group_name_H-M   'P 1'
#
loop_
_entity.id
_entity.type
_entity.pdbx_description
1 polymer ?
#
loop_
_entity_poly.entity_id
_entity_poly.type
_entity_poly.pdbx_seq_one_letter_code
_entity_poly.pdbx_strand_id
1 'polypeptide(L)'
;MSNMLKLPFNINRDNFTGALIAPLELVQYGDFQCEFCGEVYTSIKLLQQYLGNKLKFVFRHFPLLTLHRFALDAAVASEAAALQGKFWEMHDLIFENQKYLIKSSFSRFAERIELDMNLFENSREYKKLIHKVINDFESGVKSGVDCTPTFFINGHRYNGFEDFESLYKTCNYLSNTGSAAFR
;
A
#
# COMPACT_ATOMS: atom_id res chain seq x y z
N MET A 1 -2.39 -20.03 -10.37
CA MET A 1 -2.25 -19.00 -9.31
C MET A 1 -3.64 -18.52 -8.92
N SER A 2 -3.85 -18.10 -7.68
CA SER A 2 -5.16 -17.60 -7.26
C SER A 2 -5.41 -16.22 -7.88
N ASN A 3 -6.56 -16.05 -8.54
CA ASN A 3 -6.97 -14.73 -9.06
C ASN A 3 -7.85 -13.95 -8.05
N MET A 4 -7.91 -14.42 -6.80
CA MET A 4 -8.76 -13.86 -5.76
C MET A 4 -7.95 -13.46 -4.54
N LEU A 5 -8.26 -12.29 -4.00
CA LEU A 5 -7.75 -11.83 -2.72
C LEU A 5 -8.22 -12.76 -1.60
N LYS A 6 -7.30 -13.41 -0.90
CA LYS A 6 -7.63 -14.40 0.14
C LYS A 6 -7.96 -13.77 1.50
N LEU A 7 -7.47 -12.57 1.74
CA LEU A 7 -7.72 -11.83 2.97
C LEU A 7 -8.50 -10.56 2.64
N PRO A 8 -9.83 -10.52 2.84
CA PRO A 8 -10.64 -9.33 2.57
C PRO A 8 -10.21 -8.13 3.40
N PHE A 9 -10.59 -6.93 2.99
CA PHE A 9 -10.36 -5.70 3.73
C PHE A 9 -10.95 -5.79 5.15
N ASN A 10 -10.19 -5.24 6.11
CA ASN A 10 -10.63 -5.10 7.50
C ASN A 10 -10.11 -3.77 8.07
N ILE A 11 -11.02 -2.90 8.51
CA ILE A 11 -10.72 -1.55 9.02
C ILE A 11 -9.75 -1.53 10.21
N ASN A 12 -9.75 -2.60 11.03
CA ASN A 12 -8.88 -2.70 12.21
C ASN A 12 -7.48 -3.23 11.88
N ARG A 13 -7.23 -3.61 10.64
CA ARG A 13 -5.97 -4.20 10.20
C ARG A 13 -5.30 -3.42 9.10
N ASP A 14 -6.08 -2.95 8.14
CA ASP A 14 -5.55 -2.42 6.89
C ASP A 14 -5.36 -0.91 6.94
N ASN A 15 -4.26 -0.43 6.39
CA ASN A 15 -4.09 0.98 6.10
C ASN A 15 -4.84 1.33 4.82
N PHE A 16 -5.84 2.19 4.93
CA PHE A 16 -6.66 2.60 3.79
C PHE A 16 -6.91 4.11 3.78
N THR A 17 -7.25 4.60 2.60
CA THR A 17 -7.71 5.97 2.38
C THR A 17 -8.90 5.98 1.43
N GLY A 18 -9.65 7.08 1.41
CA GLY A 18 -10.89 7.21 0.68
C GLY A 18 -12.12 6.81 1.50
N ALA A 19 -13.26 6.62 0.86
CA ALA A 19 -14.51 6.35 1.56
C ALA A 19 -14.60 4.89 2.02
N LEU A 20 -14.96 4.66 3.29
CA LEU A 20 -15.11 3.30 3.84
C LEU A 20 -16.14 2.47 3.05
N ILE A 21 -17.23 3.08 2.60
CA ILE A 21 -18.31 2.43 1.84
C ILE A 21 -18.19 2.82 0.35
N ALA A 22 -16.96 2.83 -0.19
CA ALA A 22 -16.77 3.06 -1.61
C ALA A 22 -17.23 1.85 -2.44
N PRO A 23 -17.84 2.05 -3.61
CA PRO A 23 -18.22 0.95 -4.51
C PRO A 23 -17.01 0.24 -5.11
N LEU A 24 -15.85 0.86 -5.05
CA LEU A 24 -14.58 0.33 -5.58
C LEU A 24 -13.56 0.20 -4.45
N GLU A 25 -13.04 -1.02 -4.30
CA GLU A 25 -11.90 -1.33 -3.42
C GLU A 25 -10.68 -1.67 -4.28
N LEU A 26 -9.60 -0.94 -4.11
CA LEU A 26 -8.31 -1.20 -4.75
C LEU A 26 -7.30 -1.58 -3.67
N VAL A 27 -6.86 -2.83 -3.64
CA VAL A 27 -5.81 -3.32 -2.75
C VAL A 27 -4.50 -3.42 -3.54
N GLN A 28 -3.47 -2.74 -3.08
CA GLN A 28 -2.11 -2.85 -3.60
C GLN A 28 -1.26 -3.65 -2.61
N TYR A 29 -0.59 -4.70 -3.09
CA TYR A 29 0.59 -5.25 -2.44
C TYR A 29 1.83 -4.56 -3.00
N GLY A 30 2.55 -3.87 -2.13
CA GLY A 30 3.64 -2.99 -2.53
C GLY A 30 4.89 -3.11 -1.67
N ASP A 31 6.01 -2.73 -2.27
CA ASP A 31 7.32 -2.61 -1.64
C ASP A 31 7.83 -1.18 -1.86
N PHE A 32 8.21 -0.52 -0.78
CA PHE A 32 8.67 0.87 -0.82
C PHE A 32 9.98 1.09 -1.59
N GLN A 33 10.78 0.05 -1.81
CA GLN A 33 12.00 0.15 -2.63
C GLN A 33 11.82 -0.40 -4.06
N CYS A 34 10.69 -1.02 -4.39
CA CYS A 34 10.41 -1.48 -5.74
C CYS A 34 10.20 -0.29 -6.68
N GLU A 35 11.03 -0.17 -7.72
CA GLU A 35 10.98 0.92 -8.70
C GLU A 35 9.59 1.03 -9.36
N PHE A 36 9.02 -0.10 -9.76
CA PHE A 36 7.67 -0.15 -10.35
C PHE A 36 6.58 0.33 -9.37
N CYS A 37 6.74 0.09 -8.06
CA CYS A 37 5.84 0.67 -7.06
C CYS A 37 5.97 2.20 -6.99
N GLY A 38 7.19 2.72 -7.16
CA GLY A 38 7.44 4.16 -7.24
C GLY A 38 6.84 4.79 -8.50
N GLU A 39 6.94 4.12 -9.64
CA GLU A 39 6.34 4.57 -10.90
C GLU A 39 4.81 4.66 -10.80
N VAL A 40 4.17 3.62 -10.27
CA VAL A 40 2.71 3.57 -10.15
C VAL A 40 2.17 4.47 -9.03
N TYR A 41 3.00 4.88 -8.07
CA TYR A 41 2.59 5.78 -6.97
C TYR A 41 1.87 7.04 -7.49
N THR A 42 2.43 7.71 -8.50
CA THR A 42 1.81 8.89 -9.11
C THR A 42 0.46 8.56 -9.74
N SER A 43 0.36 7.42 -10.42
CA SER A 43 -0.90 6.94 -11.02
C SER A 43 -1.97 6.71 -9.94
N ILE A 44 -1.60 6.14 -8.80
CA ILE A 44 -2.53 5.92 -7.67
C ILE A 44 -2.98 7.25 -7.06
N LYS A 45 -2.09 8.24 -6.90
CA LYS A 45 -2.48 9.57 -6.39
C LYS A 45 -3.48 10.25 -7.32
N LEU A 46 -3.26 10.19 -8.65
CA LEU A 46 -4.21 10.69 -9.63
C LEU A 46 -5.54 9.93 -9.57
N LEU A 47 -5.50 8.60 -9.47
CA LEU A 47 -6.70 7.77 -9.37
C LEU A 47 -7.56 8.15 -8.15
N GLN A 48 -6.93 8.38 -7.00
CA GLN A 48 -7.59 8.86 -5.78
C GLN A 48 -8.27 10.23 -5.99
N GLN A 49 -7.59 11.16 -6.69
CA GLN A 49 -8.14 12.48 -7.00
C GLN A 49 -9.36 12.39 -7.93
N TYR A 50 -9.27 11.60 -9.00
CA TYR A 50 -10.34 11.48 -10.02
C TYR A 50 -11.56 10.71 -9.52
N LEU A 51 -11.35 9.65 -8.74
CA LEU A 51 -12.46 8.81 -8.25
C LEU A 51 -13.03 9.30 -6.91
N GLY A 52 -12.25 10.03 -6.13
CA GLY A 52 -12.70 10.61 -4.86
C GLY A 52 -13.40 9.57 -3.96
N ASN A 53 -14.64 9.87 -3.54
CA ASN A 53 -15.42 9.00 -2.67
C ASN A 53 -15.88 7.67 -3.32
N LYS A 54 -15.63 7.46 -4.61
CA LYS A 54 -15.91 6.18 -5.27
C LYS A 54 -14.82 5.14 -5.02
N LEU A 55 -13.66 5.53 -4.49
CA LEU A 55 -12.51 4.66 -4.29
C LEU A 55 -12.19 4.51 -2.80
N LYS A 56 -11.98 3.26 -2.37
CA LYS A 56 -11.25 2.86 -1.18
C LYS A 56 -9.93 2.24 -1.61
N PHE A 57 -8.82 2.91 -1.31
CA PHE A 57 -7.48 2.41 -1.60
C PHE A 57 -6.86 1.82 -0.34
N VAL A 58 -6.33 0.60 -0.45
CA VAL A 58 -5.69 -0.16 0.63
C VAL A 58 -4.26 -0.48 0.22
N PHE A 59 -3.30 -0.18 1.09
CA PHE A 59 -1.91 -0.57 0.91
C PHE A 59 -1.54 -1.69 1.87
N ARG A 60 -0.95 -2.77 1.34
CA ARG A 60 -0.41 -3.90 2.10
C ARG A 60 1.05 -4.11 1.78
N HIS A 61 1.84 -4.37 2.79
CA HIS A 61 3.26 -4.59 2.66
C HIS A 61 3.59 -5.92 1.99
N PHE A 62 4.46 -5.86 0.98
CA PHE A 62 5.04 -7.05 0.36
C PHE A 62 6.54 -6.84 0.12
N PRO A 63 7.36 -6.72 1.20
CA PRO A 63 8.77 -6.40 1.10
C PRO A 63 9.55 -7.55 0.47
N LEU A 64 10.28 -7.27 -0.60
CA LEU A 64 11.14 -8.22 -1.32
C LEU A 64 12.54 -8.22 -0.68
N LEU A 65 12.68 -8.83 0.49
CA LEU A 65 13.85 -8.73 1.37
C LEU A 65 15.18 -9.18 0.73
N THR A 66 15.12 -10.05 -0.27
CA THR A 66 16.30 -10.52 -1.01
C THR A 66 16.80 -9.50 -2.03
N LEU A 67 15.96 -8.58 -2.46
CA LEU A 67 16.24 -7.56 -3.47
C LEU A 67 16.44 -6.17 -2.86
N HIS A 68 15.68 -5.84 -1.81
CA HIS A 68 15.51 -4.49 -1.31
C HIS A 68 15.91 -4.39 0.17
N ARG A 69 17.12 -3.85 0.40
CA ARG A 69 17.76 -3.79 1.72
C ARG A 69 16.93 -3.09 2.80
N PHE A 70 16.21 -2.02 2.44
CA PHE A 70 15.45 -1.18 3.37
C PHE A 70 13.94 -1.41 3.29
N ALA A 71 13.47 -2.42 2.55
CA ALA A 71 12.04 -2.66 2.37
C ALA A 71 11.32 -2.93 3.69
N LEU A 72 11.93 -3.74 4.58
CA LEU A 72 11.37 -4.00 5.91
C LEU A 72 11.40 -2.75 6.80
N ASP A 73 12.54 -2.04 6.82
CA ASP A 73 12.65 -0.81 7.62
C ASP A 73 11.61 0.24 7.20
N ALA A 74 11.38 0.39 5.89
CA ALA A 74 10.38 1.29 5.34
C ALA A 74 8.95 0.89 5.73
N ALA A 75 8.63 -0.41 5.61
CA ALA A 75 7.34 -0.94 6.01
C ALA A 75 7.09 -0.75 7.52
N VAL A 76 8.06 -1.06 8.36
CA VAL A 76 7.97 -0.86 9.82
C VAL A 76 7.86 0.63 10.18
N ALA A 77 8.59 1.50 9.47
CA ALA A 77 8.50 2.95 9.70
C ALA A 77 7.10 3.50 9.37
N SER A 78 6.49 3.05 8.28
CA SER A 78 5.12 3.45 7.93
C SER A 78 4.09 2.95 8.95
N GLU A 79 4.24 1.73 9.47
CA GLU A 79 3.38 1.21 10.54
C GLU A 79 3.61 1.91 11.88
N ALA A 80 4.85 2.33 12.20
CA ALA A 80 5.14 3.15 13.38
C ALA A 80 4.47 4.54 13.28
N ALA A 81 4.46 5.14 12.10
CA ALA A 81 3.71 6.37 11.84
C ALA A 81 2.19 6.16 11.92
N ALA A 82 1.70 4.98 11.52
CA ALA A 82 0.28 4.60 11.64
C ALA A 82 -0.21 4.64 13.09
N LEU A 83 0.63 4.28 14.07
CA LEU A 83 0.29 4.36 15.51
C LEU A 83 -0.03 5.80 15.96
N GLN A 84 0.43 6.79 15.19
CA GLN A 84 0.19 8.22 15.44
C GLN A 84 -0.75 8.83 14.38
N GLY A 85 -1.47 7.99 13.60
CA GLY A 85 -2.44 8.42 12.60
C GLY A 85 -1.82 8.98 11.32
N LYS A 86 -0.50 8.81 11.08
CA LYS A 86 0.24 9.41 9.96
C LYS A 86 0.86 8.38 9.02
N PHE A 87 0.15 7.26 8.79
CA PHE A 87 0.59 6.24 7.83
C PHE A 87 0.81 6.83 6.43
N TRP A 88 -0.16 7.59 5.93
CA TRP A 88 -0.14 8.06 4.56
C TRP A 88 0.90 9.15 4.31
N GLU A 89 1.14 10.01 5.29
CA GLU A 89 2.20 11.01 5.22
C GLU A 89 3.58 10.34 5.15
N MET A 90 3.81 9.30 5.94
CA MET A 90 5.05 8.54 5.90
C MET A 90 5.17 7.73 4.58
N HIS A 91 4.10 7.08 4.16
CA HIS A 91 4.02 6.34 2.89
C HIS A 91 4.41 7.24 1.71
N ASP A 92 3.82 8.42 1.62
CA ASP A 92 4.07 9.37 0.54
C ASP A 92 5.52 9.86 0.57
N LEU A 93 6.05 10.24 1.74
CA LEU A 93 7.45 10.66 1.88
C LEU A 93 8.44 9.57 1.48
N ILE A 94 8.14 8.31 1.79
CA ILE A 94 9.03 7.19 1.42
C ILE A 94 9.06 7.04 -0.11
N PHE A 95 7.91 7.04 -0.80
CA PHE A 95 7.87 6.93 -2.26
C PHE A 95 8.48 8.16 -2.95
N GLU A 96 8.20 9.37 -2.49
CA GLU A 96 8.77 10.61 -3.03
C GLU A 96 10.31 10.67 -2.94
N ASN A 97 10.88 9.95 -1.97
CA ASN A 97 12.32 9.90 -1.74
C ASN A 97 12.94 8.51 -1.99
N GLN A 98 12.22 7.63 -2.68
CA GLN A 98 12.56 6.21 -2.85
C GLN A 98 14.00 5.95 -3.27
N LYS A 99 14.52 6.74 -4.22
CA LYS A 99 15.87 6.58 -4.80
C LYS A 99 17.00 6.86 -3.80
N TYR A 100 16.71 7.56 -2.71
CA TYR A 100 17.70 8.03 -1.73
C TYR A 100 17.50 7.45 -0.33
N LEU A 101 16.75 6.35 -0.22
CA LEU A 101 16.46 5.72 1.06
C LEU A 101 17.73 5.12 1.69
N ILE A 102 17.99 5.57 2.91
CA ILE A 102 18.99 5.02 3.81
C ILE A 102 18.36 4.83 5.19
N LYS A 103 19.00 4.11 6.10
CA LYS A 103 18.43 3.82 7.42
C LYS A 103 17.98 5.06 8.19
N SER A 104 18.74 6.16 8.11
CA SER A 104 18.40 7.43 8.77
C SER A 104 17.31 8.24 8.06
N SER A 105 16.86 7.84 6.87
CA SER A 105 15.79 8.55 6.16
C SER A 105 14.49 8.52 6.95
N PHE A 106 14.17 7.40 7.58
CA PHE A 106 12.89 7.20 8.25
C PHE A 106 12.72 8.09 9.49
N SER A 107 13.78 8.28 10.29
CA SER A 107 13.75 9.23 11.42
C SER A 107 13.59 10.67 10.93
N ARG A 108 14.29 11.08 9.86
CA ARG A 108 14.12 12.41 9.26
C ARG A 108 12.72 12.63 8.70
N PHE A 109 12.11 11.60 8.12
CA PHE A 109 10.72 11.67 7.65
C PHE A 109 9.75 11.80 8.82
N ALA A 110 9.97 11.05 9.91
CA ALA A 110 9.17 11.13 11.11
C ALA A 110 9.21 12.54 11.74
N GLU A 111 10.40 13.15 11.83
CA GLU A 111 10.57 14.56 12.25
C GLU A 111 9.80 15.51 11.33
N ARG A 112 9.95 15.34 10.00
CA ARG A 112 9.29 16.20 9.00
C ARG A 112 7.78 16.18 9.08
N ILE A 113 7.19 15.02 9.44
CA ILE A 113 5.73 14.89 9.63
C ILE A 113 5.32 15.07 11.10
N GLU A 114 6.20 15.63 11.94
CA GLU A 114 5.92 16.01 13.31
C GLU A 114 5.40 14.84 14.17
N LEU A 115 6.04 13.66 14.08
CA LEU A 115 5.76 12.55 15.00
C LEU A 115 6.44 12.78 16.36
N ASP A 116 5.83 12.22 17.41
CA ASP A 116 6.55 12.00 18.66
C ASP A 116 7.70 11.00 18.38
N MET A 117 8.94 11.52 18.42
CA MET A 117 10.13 10.74 18.07
C MET A 117 10.41 9.62 19.06
N ASN A 118 10.11 9.81 20.36
CA ASN A 118 10.29 8.77 21.36
C ASN A 118 9.35 7.60 21.10
N LEU A 119 8.08 7.90 20.80
CA LEU A 119 7.10 6.88 20.43
C LEU A 119 7.47 6.21 19.11
N PHE A 120 7.90 6.96 18.12
CA PHE A 120 8.27 6.44 16.80
C PHE A 120 9.46 5.47 16.88
N GLU A 121 10.58 5.87 17.48
CA GLU A 121 11.78 5.05 17.56
C GLU A 121 11.56 3.79 18.41
N ASN A 122 10.89 3.93 19.56
CA ASN A 122 10.56 2.77 20.39
C ASN A 122 9.62 1.79 19.66
N SER A 123 8.60 2.30 18.93
CA SER A 123 7.65 1.43 18.26
C SER A 123 8.23 0.67 17.06
N ARG A 124 9.27 1.16 16.41
CA ARG A 124 9.97 0.44 15.33
C ARG A 124 10.61 -0.88 15.79
N GLU A 125 10.90 -1.01 17.05
CA GLU A 125 11.41 -2.25 17.66
C GLU A 125 10.28 -3.21 18.08
N TYR A 126 9.03 -2.78 18.01
CA TYR A 126 7.90 -3.62 18.42
C TYR A 126 7.69 -4.80 17.45
N LYS A 127 7.86 -6.01 17.97
CA LYS A 127 7.57 -7.25 17.23
C LYS A 127 6.19 -7.24 16.56
N LYS A 128 5.22 -6.52 17.16
CA LYS A 128 3.86 -6.38 16.64
C LYS A 128 3.82 -5.72 15.25
N LEU A 129 4.66 -4.70 14.99
CA LEU A 129 4.70 -4.04 13.68
C LEU A 129 5.36 -4.93 12.64
N ILE A 130 6.42 -5.64 13.01
CA ILE A 130 7.04 -6.64 12.15
C ILE A 130 6.04 -7.74 11.80
N HIS A 131 5.26 -8.23 12.79
CA HIS A 131 4.20 -9.22 12.55
C HIS A 131 3.11 -8.69 11.62
N LYS A 132 2.75 -7.40 11.71
CA LYS A 132 1.80 -6.79 10.76
C LYS A 132 2.33 -6.88 9.33
N VAL A 133 3.59 -6.49 9.11
CA VAL A 133 4.25 -6.58 7.80
C VAL A 133 4.30 -8.04 7.29
N ILE A 134 4.68 -8.98 8.16
CA ILE A 134 4.70 -10.42 7.83
C ILE A 134 3.31 -10.93 7.47
N ASN A 135 2.28 -10.57 8.23
CA ASN A 135 0.90 -10.98 7.95
C ASN A 135 0.41 -10.44 6.59
N ASP A 136 0.76 -9.21 6.24
CA ASP A 136 0.45 -8.66 4.91
C ASP A 136 1.15 -9.48 3.82
N PHE A 137 2.46 -9.71 3.96
CA PHE A 137 3.26 -10.52 3.04
C PHE A 137 2.66 -11.92 2.84
N GLU A 138 2.37 -12.63 3.93
CA GLU A 138 1.76 -13.97 3.88
C GLU A 138 0.38 -13.96 3.21
N SER A 139 -0.42 -12.91 3.45
CA SER A 139 -1.72 -12.75 2.80
C SER A 139 -1.57 -12.57 1.29
N GLY A 140 -0.53 -11.86 0.87
CA GLY A 140 -0.15 -11.71 -0.54
C GLY A 140 0.23 -13.04 -1.17
N VAL A 141 1.14 -13.79 -0.54
CA VAL A 141 1.55 -15.13 -1.01
C VAL A 141 0.33 -16.05 -1.15
N LYS A 142 -0.56 -16.09 -0.15
CA LYS A 142 -1.81 -16.88 -0.20
C LYS A 142 -2.74 -16.42 -1.33
N SER A 143 -2.69 -15.15 -1.72
CA SER A 143 -3.47 -14.57 -2.83
C SER A 143 -2.78 -14.74 -4.20
N GLY A 144 -1.60 -15.36 -4.24
CA GLY A 144 -0.83 -15.58 -5.47
C GLY A 144 0.03 -14.40 -5.89
N VAL A 145 0.33 -13.46 -4.97
CA VAL A 145 1.28 -12.37 -5.21
C VAL A 145 2.70 -12.93 -5.24
N ASP A 146 3.44 -12.62 -6.27
CA ASP A 146 4.81 -13.06 -6.54
C ASP A 146 5.76 -11.91 -6.92
N CYS A 147 5.19 -10.73 -7.20
CA CYS A 147 5.92 -9.51 -7.52
C CYS A 147 5.17 -8.26 -7.02
N THR A 148 5.83 -7.12 -7.04
CA THR A 148 5.26 -5.82 -6.70
C THR A 148 5.46 -4.81 -7.84
N PRO A 149 4.49 -3.91 -8.06
CA PRO A 149 3.18 -3.90 -7.41
C PRO A 149 2.28 -5.04 -7.89
N THR A 150 1.36 -5.50 -7.06
CA THR A 150 0.25 -6.36 -7.49
C THR A 150 -1.05 -5.76 -6.96
N PHE A 151 -2.04 -5.67 -7.83
CA PHE A 151 -3.34 -5.05 -7.54
C PHE A 151 -4.47 -6.06 -7.50
N PHE A 152 -5.42 -5.81 -6.58
CA PHE A 152 -6.72 -6.46 -6.57
C PHE A 152 -7.81 -5.39 -6.58
N ILE A 153 -8.78 -5.50 -7.48
CA ILE A 153 -9.93 -4.62 -7.57
C ILE A 153 -11.17 -5.41 -7.18
N ASN A 154 -11.89 -4.96 -6.16
CA ASN A 154 -13.05 -5.66 -5.59
C ASN A 154 -12.78 -7.15 -5.33
N GLY A 155 -11.58 -7.46 -4.81
CA GLY A 155 -11.14 -8.82 -4.48
C GLY A 155 -10.61 -9.65 -5.66
N HIS A 156 -10.62 -9.17 -6.88
CA HIS A 156 -10.10 -9.86 -8.08
C HIS A 156 -8.75 -9.30 -8.51
N ARG A 157 -7.78 -10.18 -8.83
CA ARG A 157 -6.46 -9.73 -9.31
C ARG A 157 -6.62 -8.94 -10.60
N TYR A 158 -6.02 -7.77 -10.63
CA TYR A 158 -5.91 -6.95 -11.83
C TYR A 158 -4.71 -7.42 -12.65
N ASN A 159 -4.93 -7.69 -13.94
CA ASN A 159 -3.88 -8.18 -14.86
C ASN A 159 -3.66 -7.21 -16.04
N GLY A 160 -4.13 -5.97 -15.91
CA GLY A 160 -3.90 -4.92 -16.93
C GLY A 160 -2.59 -4.19 -16.71
N PHE A 161 -2.33 -3.20 -17.55
CA PHE A 161 -1.19 -2.28 -17.37
C PHE A 161 -1.40 -1.39 -16.15
N GLU A 162 -0.33 -1.14 -15.39
CA GLU A 162 -0.35 -0.42 -14.11
C GLU A 162 -0.19 1.11 -14.30
N ASP A 163 -0.36 1.61 -15.54
CA ASP A 163 -0.45 3.04 -15.85
C ASP A 163 -1.81 3.64 -15.43
N PHE A 164 -1.82 4.97 -15.28
CA PHE A 164 -3.03 5.68 -14.84
C PHE A 164 -4.23 5.44 -15.76
N GLU A 165 -4.04 5.47 -17.07
CA GLU A 165 -5.15 5.40 -18.03
C GLU A 165 -5.85 4.03 -17.97
N SER A 166 -5.09 2.95 -17.93
CA SER A 166 -5.59 1.57 -17.85
C SER A 166 -6.28 1.30 -16.53
N LEU A 167 -5.66 1.71 -15.40
CA LEU A 167 -6.26 1.60 -14.07
C LEU A 167 -7.54 2.43 -13.97
N TYR A 168 -7.52 3.70 -14.45
CA TYR A 168 -8.68 4.58 -14.39
C TYR A 168 -9.85 4.05 -15.21
N LYS A 169 -9.63 3.61 -16.46
CA LYS A 169 -10.68 3.02 -17.30
C LYS A 169 -11.35 1.85 -16.59
N THR A 170 -10.55 0.93 -16.05
CA THR A 170 -11.07 -0.26 -15.35
C THR A 170 -11.84 0.13 -14.10
N CYS A 171 -11.24 0.96 -13.24
CA CYS A 171 -11.85 1.40 -12.00
C CYS A 171 -13.13 2.22 -12.23
N ASN A 172 -13.11 3.15 -13.18
CA ASN A 172 -14.29 3.96 -13.52
C ASN A 172 -15.44 3.10 -14.07
N TYR A 173 -15.13 2.13 -14.92
CA TYR A 173 -16.13 1.19 -15.41
C TYR A 173 -16.77 0.39 -14.26
N LEU A 174 -15.96 -0.21 -13.38
CA LEU A 174 -16.45 -1.02 -12.26
C LEU A 174 -17.22 -0.18 -11.23
N SER A 175 -16.79 1.06 -10.96
CA SER A 175 -17.48 1.96 -10.03
C SER A 175 -18.88 2.37 -10.50
N ASN A 176 -19.11 2.39 -11.80
CA ASN A 176 -20.39 2.81 -12.39
C ASN A 176 -21.32 1.62 -12.66
N THR A 177 -20.80 0.41 -12.83
CA THR A 177 -21.61 -0.76 -13.19
C THR A 177 -21.95 -1.65 -12.01
N GLY A 178 -21.27 -1.49 -10.87
CA GLY A 178 -21.41 -2.39 -9.72
C GLY A 178 -21.00 -3.84 -10.01
N SER A 179 -20.41 -4.09 -11.17
CA SER A 179 -20.06 -5.43 -11.63
C SER A 179 -18.73 -5.87 -11.01
N ALA A 180 -18.74 -6.97 -10.28
CA ALA A 180 -17.53 -7.64 -9.77
C ALA A 180 -16.82 -8.49 -10.85
N ALA A 181 -17.24 -8.42 -12.11
CA ALA A 181 -16.81 -9.34 -13.15
C ALA A 181 -15.69 -8.75 -14.01
N PHE A 182 -14.45 -9.18 -13.74
CA PHE A 182 -13.44 -9.30 -14.80
C PHE A 182 -13.84 -10.52 -15.67
N ARG A 183 -14.24 -10.28 -16.91
CA ARG A 183 -14.31 -11.33 -17.93
C ARG A 183 -12.97 -11.47 -18.61
#